data_159c8322581347ff6e32c3f5808906f1
#
_entry.id   159c8322581347ff6e32c3f5808906f1
#
_cell.length_a   1.000
_cell.length_b   1.000
_cell.length_c   1.000
_cell.angle_alpha   90.00
_cell.angle_beta   90.00
_cell.angle_gamma   90.00
#
_symmetry.space_group_name_H-M   'P 1'
#
loop_
_entity.id
_entity.type
_entity.pdbx_description
1 polymer ?
#
loop_
_entity_poly.entity_id
_entity_poly.type
_entity_poly.pdbx_seq_one_letter_code
_entity_poly.pdbx_strand_id
1 'polypeptide(L)'
;NIFDILPEDIISQNIEKLKGSKLYGGNKEFPWLLINPNKIIDQSKVLNNYDFIKIHYKKKDNQIHSISGTTYFGNLDMRQCINSLNTIKFKLDNIHKSPLSRKETGIVPHSSARVIGATLKSVSYTYPDFGIRIICYDFTEYKNFSGPKNRRIRLEVQGYTHELGSWVNKN
;
A
#
# COMPACT_ATOMS: atom_id res chain seq x y z
N ASN A 1 -7.03 11.35 -0.38
CA ASN A 1 -6.45 10.39 -1.31
C ASN A 1 -4.95 10.26 -1.00
N ILE A 2 -4.42 9.04 -0.77
CA ILE A 2 -2.99 8.82 -0.43
C ILE A 2 -2.07 9.40 -1.51
N PHE A 3 -2.60 9.68 -2.68
CA PHE A 3 -1.91 10.28 -3.83
C PHE A 3 -1.95 11.81 -3.86
N ASP A 4 -2.70 12.45 -2.96
CA ASP A 4 -2.62 13.90 -2.76
C ASP A 4 -1.38 14.23 -1.93
N ILE A 5 -0.78 13.21 -1.27
CA ILE A 5 0.56 13.24 -0.71
C ILE A 5 1.49 12.78 -1.82
N LEU A 6 1.94 13.72 -2.66
CA LEU A 6 2.92 13.43 -3.70
C LEU A 6 4.19 12.81 -3.09
N PRO A 7 4.89 11.92 -3.83
CA PRO A 7 6.14 11.31 -3.37
C PRO A 7 7.18 12.31 -2.85
N GLU A 8 7.20 13.50 -3.40
CA GLU A 8 8.07 14.60 -2.97
C GLU A 8 7.76 15.08 -1.56
N ASP A 9 6.48 15.13 -1.16
CA ASP A 9 6.08 15.44 0.22
C ASP A 9 6.39 14.29 1.16
N ILE A 10 6.35 13.05 0.67
CA ILE A 10 6.69 11.83 1.42
C ILE A 10 8.20 11.78 1.70
N ILE A 11 9.02 12.09 0.71
CA ILE A 11 10.48 12.04 0.80
C ILE A 11 11.02 13.11 1.76
N SER A 12 10.32 14.26 1.89
CA SER A 12 10.76 15.37 2.72
C SER A 12 10.35 15.26 4.19
N GLN A 13 9.41 14.40 4.55
CA GLN A 13 8.94 14.28 5.94
C GLN A 13 9.83 13.36 6.76
N ASN A 14 10.46 13.94 7.77
CA ASN A 14 11.21 13.18 8.77
C ASN A 14 10.26 12.33 9.61
N ILE A 15 10.50 11.02 9.66
CA ILE A 15 9.69 10.04 10.39
C ILE A 15 9.58 10.34 11.89
N GLU A 16 10.48 11.14 12.45
CA GLU A 16 10.43 11.58 13.83
C GLU A 16 9.19 12.41 14.15
N LYS A 17 8.61 13.12 13.16
CA LYS A 17 7.37 13.89 13.31
C LYS A 17 6.13 12.98 13.43
N LEU A 18 6.24 11.72 13.08
CA LEU A 18 5.15 10.72 13.13
C LEU A 18 5.13 9.94 14.46
N LYS A 19 5.84 10.42 15.49
CA LYS A 19 5.98 9.77 16.81
C LYS A 19 4.67 9.77 17.62
N GLY A 20 3.74 8.87 17.30
CA GLY A 20 2.50 8.76 18.11
C GLY A 20 1.89 7.36 18.22
N SER A 21 2.20 6.44 17.31
CA SER A 21 1.51 5.14 17.24
C SER A 21 2.41 4.09 16.59
N LYS A 22 3.22 3.40 17.38
CA LYS A 22 4.30 2.57 16.84
C LYS A 22 4.06 1.09 17.08
N LEU A 23 3.80 0.35 16.00
CA LEU A 23 4.21 -1.05 15.88
C LEU A 23 5.37 -1.08 14.89
N TYR A 24 6.55 -1.50 15.35
CA TYR A 24 7.72 -1.64 14.50
C TYR A 24 7.77 -3.06 13.93
N GLY A 25 7.99 -3.18 12.65
CA GLY A 25 8.28 -4.42 11.96
C GLY A 25 9.23 -4.15 10.80
N GLY A 26 9.54 -5.19 10.03
CA GLY A 26 10.41 -5.09 8.88
C GLY A 26 11.84 -5.53 9.16
N ASN A 27 12.73 -5.26 8.21
CA ASN A 27 14.14 -5.63 8.34
C ASN A 27 15.01 -4.48 8.81
N LYS A 28 16.34 -4.77 8.87
CA LYS A 28 17.32 -3.81 9.41
C LYS A 28 17.50 -2.55 8.54
N GLU A 29 17.25 -2.63 7.23
CA GLU A 29 17.50 -1.52 6.30
C GLU A 29 16.24 -0.67 6.06
N PHE A 30 15.12 -1.33 5.79
CA PHE A 30 13.81 -0.70 5.57
C PHE A 30 12.78 -1.17 6.59
N PRO A 31 12.86 -0.73 7.85
CA PRO A 31 11.81 -0.97 8.82
C PRO A 31 10.52 -0.27 8.40
N TRP A 32 9.40 -0.72 8.97
CA TRP A 32 8.11 -0.10 8.71
C TRP A 32 7.37 0.24 10.00
N LEU A 33 6.53 1.25 9.90
CA LEU A 33 5.59 1.67 10.94
C LEU A 33 4.18 1.36 10.46
N LEU A 34 3.34 0.88 11.37
CA LEU A 34 1.90 0.80 11.16
C LEU A 34 1.22 1.89 11.98
N ILE A 35 0.42 2.72 11.32
CA ILE A 35 -0.22 3.88 11.92
C ILE A 35 -1.73 3.71 11.76
N ASN A 36 -2.46 3.93 12.85
CA ASN A 36 -3.89 4.13 12.79
C ASN A 36 -4.16 5.56 12.30
N PRO A 37 -4.87 5.77 11.17
CA PRO A 37 -5.13 7.10 10.63
C PRO A 37 -5.78 8.07 11.62
N ASN A 38 -6.67 7.55 12.49
CA ASN A 38 -7.35 8.35 13.50
C ASN A 38 -6.41 8.91 14.59
N LYS A 39 -5.14 8.49 14.61
CA LYS A 39 -4.12 8.96 15.56
C LYS A 39 -3.10 9.90 14.93
N ILE A 40 -3.21 10.19 13.65
CA ILE A 40 -2.36 11.16 12.96
C ILE A 40 -2.96 12.55 13.22
N ILE A 41 -2.21 13.37 13.95
CA ILE A 41 -2.68 14.68 14.45
C ILE A 41 -2.83 15.70 13.32
N ASP A 42 -2.12 15.55 12.22
CA ASP A 42 -2.24 16.44 11.07
C ASP A 42 -3.31 15.89 10.11
N GLN A 43 -4.49 16.49 10.24
CA GLN A 43 -5.74 16.02 9.65
C GLN A 43 -5.82 16.31 8.15
N SER A 44 -4.99 15.71 7.37
CA SER A 44 -5.40 15.55 5.98
C SER A 44 -6.59 14.58 5.95
N LYS A 45 -7.78 15.06 5.59
CA LYS A 45 -9.02 14.28 5.45
C LYS A 45 -8.88 13.00 4.60
N VAL A 46 -7.78 12.87 3.94
CA VAL A 46 -7.37 11.87 3.00
C VAL A 46 -6.97 10.55 3.67
N LEU A 47 -6.30 10.61 4.81
CA LEU A 47 -5.81 9.41 5.50
C LEU A 47 -6.93 8.66 6.23
N ASN A 48 -8.02 9.34 6.56
CA ASN A 48 -9.17 8.76 7.29
C ASN A 48 -9.97 7.74 6.48
N ASN A 49 -9.69 7.59 5.17
CA ASN A 49 -10.35 6.59 4.32
C ASN A 49 -9.70 5.20 4.38
N TYR A 50 -8.64 5.05 5.16
CA TYR A 50 -7.93 3.78 5.32
C TYR A 50 -8.04 3.27 6.76
N ASP A 51 -8.14 1.95 6.91
CA ASP A 51 -8.10 1.31 8.23
C ASP A 51 -6.71 1.36 8.85
N PHE A 52 -5.67 1.26 8.01
CA PHE A 52 -4.27 1.35 8.40
C PHE A 52 -3.42 2.04 7.35
N ILE A 53 -2.40 2.74 7.83
CA ILE A 53 -1.32 3.30 7.02
C ILE A 53 -0.01 2.60 7.41
N LYS A 54 0.71 2.08 6.42
CA LYS A 54 2.04 1.52 6.61
C LYS A 54 3.06 2.41 5.91
N ILE A 55 4.11 2.76 6.64
CA ILE A 55 5.19 3.60 6.14
C ILE A 55 6.49 2.81 6.21
N HIS A 56 7.18 2.65 5.08
CA HIS A 56 8.56 2.18 5.06
C HIS A 56 9.51 3.36 5.01
N TYR A 57 10.56 3.28 5.81
CA TYR A 57 11.60 4.29 5.84
C TYR A 57 12.99 3.63 5.83
N LYS A 58 13.98 4.35 5.34
CA LYS A 58 15.36 3.90 5.37
C LYS A 58 15.99 4.27 6.69
N LYS A 59 16.52 3.27 7.42
CA LYS A 59 17.05 3.48 8.78
C LYS A 59 18.22 4.45 8.84
N LYS A 60 19.04 4.51 7.76
CA LYS A 60 20.25 5.32 7.71
C LYS A 60 19.99 6.82 7.84
N ASP A 61 18.94 7.31 7.22
CA ASP A 61 18.63 8.74 7.09
C ASP A 61 17.21 9.10 7.55
N ASN A 62 16.42 8.12 7.97
CA ASN A 62 15.01 8.24 8.34
C ASN A 62 14.10 8.79 7.22
N GLN A 63 14.52 8.70 5.96
CA GLN A 63 13.70 9.11 4.84
C GLN A 63 12.60 8.10 4.57
N ILE A 64 11.40 8.59 4.23
CA ILE A 64 10.25 7.76 3.87
C ILE A 64 10.43 7.29 2.42
N HIS A 65 10.38 5.99 2.21
CA HIS A 65 10.51 5.36 0.89
C HIS A 65 9.22 4.72 0.39
N SER A 66 8.23 4.52 1.25
CA SER A 66 6.90 4.08 0.83
C SER A 66 5.83 4.45 1.84
N ILE A 67 4.66 4.80 1.31
CA ILE A 67 3.42 4.86 2.09
C ILE A 67 2.42 3.93 1.45
N SER A 68 1.74 3.11 2.24
CA SER A 68 0.60 2.32 1.79
C SER A 68 -0.59 2.50 2.71
N GLY A 69 -1.77 2.66 2.10
CA GLY A 69 -3.06 2.65 2.77
C GLY A 69 -3.75 1.31 2.57
N THR A 70 -4.33 0.76 3.62
CA THR A 70 -5.09 -0.49 3.58
C THR A 70 -6.53 -0.26 4.01
N THR A 71 -7.48 -0.76 3.22
CA THR A 71 -8.91 -0.79 3.53
C THR A 71 -9.40 -2.23 3.50
N TYR A 72 -10.16 -2.64 4.52
CA TYR A 72 -10.74 -3.97 4.61
C TYR A 72 -12.21 -3.97 4.17
N PHE A 73 -12.64 -5.09 3.55
CA PHE A 73 -14.02 -5.33 3.13
C PHE A 73 -14.60 -6.47 3.96
N GLY A 74 -15.38 -6.11 4.97
CA GLY A 74 -15.86 -7.03 6.01
C GLY A 74 -16.87 -8.08 5.55
N ASN A 75 -17.50 -7.88 4.41
CA ASN A 75 -18.50 -8.79 3.83
C ASN A 75 -17.91 -9.89 2.93
N LEU A 76 -16.59 -10.01 2.86
CA LEU A 76 -15.87 -10.96 2.02
C LEU A 76 -16.21 -10.84 0.52
N ASP A 77 -16.53 -9.64 0.06
CA ASP A 77 -16.89 -9.37 -1.33
C ASP A 77 -15.73 -8.75 -2.11
N MET A 78 -15.04 -9.58 -2.88
CA MET A 78 -13.95 -9.15 -3.77
C MET A 78 -14.42 -8.12 -4.83
N ARG A 79 -15.70 -8.10 -5.20
CA ARG A 79 -16.25 -7.13 -6.16
C ARG A 79 -16.18 -5.71 -5.63
N GLN A 80 -16.42 -5.50 -4.33
CA GLN A 80 -16.31 -4.16 -3.73
C GLN A 80 -14.86 -3.67 -3.75
N CYS A 81 -13.90 -4.56 -3.47
CA CYS A 81 -12.49 -4.25 -3.58
C CYS A 81 -12.12 -3.85 -5.02
N ILE A 82 -12.55 -4.63 -6.01
CA ILE A 82 -12.28 -4.36 -7.43
C ILE A 82 -12.93 -3.04 -7.88
N ASN A 83 -14.14 -2.73 -7.44
CA ASN A 83 -14.79 -1.45 -7.74
C ASN A 83 -13.98 -0.27 -7.18
N SER A 84 -13.50 -0.39 -5.95
CA SER A 84 -12.63 0.62 -5.33
C SER A 84 -11.30 0.76 -6.08
N LEU A 85 -10.68 -0.36 -6.47
CA LEU A 85 -9.47 -0.37 -7.31
C LEU A 85 -9.72 0.37 -8.63
N ASN A 86 -10.81 0.06 -9.33
CA ASN A 86 -11.16 0.70 -10.59
C ASN A 86 -11.42 2.21 -10.44
N THR A 87 -12.03 2.63 -9.34
CA THR A 87 -12.25 4.05 -9.04
C THR A 87 -10.93 4.79 -8.86
N ILE A 88 -9.99 4.20 -8.11
CA ILE A 88 -8.66 4.81 -7.90
C ILE A 88 -7.87 4.82 -9.22
N LYS A 89 -7.89 3.70 -9.95
CA LYS A 89 -7.28 3.59 -11.28
C LYS A 89 -7.77 4.70 -12.22
N PHE A 90 -9.08 4.92 -12.31
CA PHE A 90 -9.66 5.97 -13.13
C PHE A 90 -9.14 7.37 -12.73
N LYS A 91 -9.05 7.64 -11.43
CA LYS A 91 -8.50 8.91 -10.94
C LYS A 91 -7.02 9.08 -11.31
N LEU A 92 -6.21 8.03 -11.15
CA LEU A 92 -4.79 8.07 -11.51
C LEU A 92 -4.58 8.27 -13.02
N ASP A 93 -5.34 7.56 -13.85
CA ASP A 93 -5.28 7.69 -15.31
C ASP A 93 -5.60 9.13 -15.77
N ASN A 94 -6.39 9.89 -14.98
CA ASN A 94 -6.73 11.29 -15.29
C ASN A 94 -5.73 12.31 -14.71
N ILE A 95 -5.12 12.03 -13.55
CA ILE A 95 -4.22 12.96 -12.85
C ILE A 95 -2.78 12.82 -13.37
N HIS A 96 -2.29 11.60 -13.44
CA HIS A 96 -0.91 11.29 -13.83
C HIS A 96 -0.84 10.87 -15.30
N LYS A 97 -0.77 11.85 -16.16
CA LYS A 97 -0.60 11.64 -17.61
C LYS A 97 0.84 11.18 -17.87
N SER A 98 1.02 10.00 -18.48
CA SER A 98 2.28 9.45 -18.98
C SER A 98 3.17 8.71 -17.96
N PRO A 99 2.71 7.61 -17.36
CA PRO A 99 3.62 6.67 -16.72
C PRO A 99 4.57 6.05 -17.75
N LEU A 100 5.82 5.73 -17.36
CA LEU A 100 6.76 4.98 -18.19
C LEU A 100 6.22 3.60 -18.55
N SER A 101 5.50 2.97 -17.61
CA SER A 101 4.78 1.74 -17.87
C SER A 101 3.56 1.62 -16.96
N ARG A 102 2.56 0.91 -17.45
CA ARG A 102 1.37 0.48 -16.72
C ARG A 102 1.16 -1.00 -16.93
N LYS A 103 1.00 -1.73 -15.84
CA LYS A 103 0.69 -3.16 -15.86
C LYS A 103 -0.58 -3.42 -15.08
N GLU A 104 -1.48 -4.24 -15.64
CA GLU A 104 -2.71 -4.68 -14.98
C GLU A 104 -2.77 -6.21 -15.04
N THR A 105 -3.16 -6.85 -13.94
CA THR A 105 -3.41 -8.29 -13.89
C THR A 105 -4.90 -8.57 -13.89
N GLY A 106 -5.31 -9.76 -14.36
CA GLY A 106 -6.58 -10.35 -13.97
C GLY A 106 -6.57 -10.75 -12.49
N ILE A 107 -7.55 -11.54 -12.06
CA ILE A 107 -7.48 -12.23 -10.77
C ILE A 107 -6.51 -13.40 -10.94
N VAL A 108 -5.41 -13.37 -10.22
CA VAL A 108 -4.32 -14.35 -10.30
C VAL A 108 -3.97 -14.88 -8.91
N PRO A 109 -3.41 -16.08 -8.80
CA PRO A 109 -2.87 -16.57 -7.53
C PRO A 109 -1.82 -15.62 -6.95
N HIS A 110 -1.75 -15.54 -5.62
CA HIS A 110 -0.70 -14.79 -4.94
C HIS A 110 0.68 -15.39 -5.28
N SER A 111 1.63 -14.55 -5.66
CA SER A 111 2.95 -15.01 -6.15
C SER A 111 3.82 -15.69 -5.08
N SER A 112 3.54 -15.44 -3.79
CA SER A 112 4.30 -16.07 -2.71
C SER A 112 3.83 -17.51 -2.46
N ALA A 113 4.75 -18.45 -2.54
CA ALA A 113 4.51 -19.86 -2.20
C ALA A 113 4.05 -20.08 -0.74
N ARG A 114 4.24 -19.07 0.13
CA ARG A 114 3.81 -19.12 1.53
C ARG A 114 2.33 -18.77 1.72
N VAL A 115 1.65 -18.28 0.69
CA VAL A 115 0.29 -17.75 0.74
C VAL A 115 -0.62 -18.51 -0.23
N ILE A 116 -0.58 -19.85 -0.13
CA ILE A 116 -1.35 -20.75 -1.00
C ILE A 116 -2.85 -20.58 -0.74
N GLY A 117 -3.62 -20.43 -1.81
CA GLY A 117 -5.08 -20.23 -1.78
C GLY A 117 -5.50 -18.77 -1.80
N ALA A 118 -4.58 -17.81 -1.60
CA ALA A 118 -4.90 -16.41 -1.80
C ALA A 118 -4.83 -16.02 -3.28
N THR A 119 -5.68 -15.09 -3.66
CA THR A 119 -5.66 -14.47 -5.00
C THR A 119 -5.50 -12.97 -4.90
N LEU A 120 -5.11 -12.35 -5.99
CA LEU A 120 -5.01 -10.89 -6.10
C LEU A 120 -5.36 -10.39 -7.49
N LYS A 121 -5.81 -9.13 -7.55
CA LYS A 121 -5.84 -8.31 -8.76
C LYS A 121 -5.04 -7.04 -8.51
N SER A 122 -4.19 -6.65 -9.46
CA SER A 122 -3.36 -5.45 -9.28
C SER A 122 -3.28 -4.57 -10.52
N VAL A 123 -3.06 -3.29 -10.27
CA VAL A 123 -2.64 -2.30 -11.26
C VAL A 123 -1.38 -1.62 -10.74
N SER A 124 -0.35 -1.51 -11.56
CA SER A 124 0.91 -0.86 -11.23
C SER A 124 1.26 0.19 -12.26
N TYR A 125 1.76 1.32 -11.79
CA TYR A 125 2.25 2.44 -12.58
C TYR A 125 3.71 2.67 -12.23
N THR A 126 4.55 2.86 -13.23
CA THR A 126 5.96 3.20 -13.06
C THR A 126 6.18 4.59 -13.63
N TYR A 127 6.74 5.48 -12.83
CA TYR A 127 7.17 6.83 -13.19
C TYR A 127 8.70 6.91 -13.09
N PRO A 128 9.35 8.00 -13.56
CA PRO A 128 10.82 8.10 -13.50
C PRO A 128 11.42 7.88 -12.10
N ASP A 129 10.79 8.41 -11.05
CA ASP A 129 11.35 8.44 -9.70
C ASP A 129 10.61 7.57 -8.70
N PHE A 130 9.41 7.11 -9.02
CA PHE A 130 8.54 6.35 -8.11
C PHE A 130 7.64 5.36 -8.83
N GLY A 131 7.03 4.47 -8.04
CA GLY A 131 5.97 3.59 -8.50
C GLY A 131 4.70 3.74 -7.66
N ILE A 132 3.56 3.47 -8.28
CA ILE A 132 2.28 3.33 -7.60
C ILE A 132 1.74 1.93 -7.85
N ARG A 133 1.21 1.30 -6.82
CA ARG A 133 0.60 -0.02 -6.92
C ARG A 133 -0.73 -0.04 -6.18
N ILE A 134 -1.75 -0.58 -6.83
CA ILE A 134 -3.08 -0.79 -6.26
C ILE A 134 -3.34 -2.29 -6.33
N ILE A 135 -3.66 -2.91 -5.21
CA ILE A 135 -3.86 -4.35 -5.12
C ILE A 135 -5.13 -4.66 -4.33
N CYS A 136 -5.99 -5.48 -4.91
CA CYS A 136 -7.01 -6.21 -4.17
C CYS A 136 -6.47 -7.59 -3.83
N TYR A 137 -6.43 -7.92 -2.55
CA TYR A 137 -6.12 -9.26 -2.05
C TYR A 137 -7.38 -9.96 -1.59
N ASP A 138 -7.45 -11.25 -1.90
CA ASP A 138 -8.44 -12.18 -1.36
C ASP A 138 -7.72 -13.33 -0.65
N PHE A 139 -7.86 -13.39 0.65
CA PHE A 139 -7.33 -14.43 1.53
C PHE A 139 -8.43 -15.39 2.00
N THR A 140 -9.60 -15.42 1.36
CA THR A 140 -10.74 -16.22 1.80
C THR A 140 -10.39 -17.70 1.87
N GLU A 141 -9.70 -18.20 0.84
CA GLU A 141 -9.27 -19.60 0.74
C GLU A 141 -7.87 -19.86 1.36
N TYR A 142 -7.22 -18.82 1.90
CA TYR A 142 -5.92 -19.00 2.55
C TYR A 142 -6.09 -19.58 3.97
N LYS A 143 -5.75 -20.86 4.13
CA LYS A 143 -5.97 -21.64 5.37
C LYS A 143 -5.21 -21.10 6.59
N ASN A 144 -4.00 -20.58 6.39
CA ASN A 144 -3.13 -20.09 7.46
C ASN A 144 -3.33 -18.60 7.78
N PHE A 145 -4.45 -18.00 7.34
CA PHE A 145 -4.74 -16.61 7.66
C PHE A 145 -5.02 -16.44 9.15
N SER A 146 -4.13 -15.76 9.85
CA SER A 146 -4.20 -15.55 11.31
C SER A 146 -5.03 -14.32 11.73
N GLY A 147 -5.45 -13.51 10.77
CA GLY A 147 -6.25 -12.31 11.04
C GLY A 147 -7.76 -12.59 11.22
N PRO A 148 -8.52 -11.60 11.70
CA PRO A 148 -9.97 -11.67 11.76
C PRO A 148 -10.59 -11.92 10.38
N LYS A 149 -11.71 -12.67 10.33
CA LYS A 149 -12.38 -13.01 9.05
C LYS A 149 -12.71 -11.78 8.19
N ASN A 150 -13.13 -10.69 8.82
CA ASN A 150 -13.47 -9.43 8.12
C ASN A 150 -12.27 -8.69 7.53
N ARG A 151 -11.04 -9.21 7.67
CA ARG A 151 -9.82 -8.65 7.08
C ARG A 151 -9.26 -9.49 5.93
N ARG A 152 -10.00 -10.53 5.50
CA ARG A 152 -9.54 -11.42 4.43
C ARG A 152 -9.55 -10.78 3.06
N ILE A 153 -10.49 -9.86 2.79
CA ILE A 153 -10.48 -9.06 1.56
C ILE A 153 -10.00 -7.65 1.89
N ARG A 154 -8.98 -7.20 1.17
CA ARG A 154 -8.40 -5.89 1.39
C ARG A 154 -7.93 -5.25 0.10
N LEU A 155 -8.09 -3.93 0.05
CA LEU A 155 -7.44 -3.05 -0.89
C LEU A 155 -6.16 -2.50 -0.24
N GLU A 156 -5.05 -2.58 -0.95
CA GLU A 156 -3.81 -1.89 -0.60
C GLU A 156 -3.43 -0.94 -1.73
N VAL A 157 -3.19 0.31 -1.38
CA VAL A 157 -2.73 1.35 -2.30
C VAL A 157 -1.38 1.82 -1.82
N GLN A 158 -0.35 1.67 -2.63
CA GLN A 158 1.03 1.93 -2.25
C GLN A 158 1.71 2.87 -3.24
N GLY A 159 2.34 3.93 -2.72
CA GLY A 159 3.38 4.69 -3.41
C GLY A 159 4.75 4.30 -2.87
N TYR A 160 5.77 4.17 -3.73
CA TYR A 160 7.11 3.75 -3.32
C TYR A 160 8.19 4.32 -4.24
N THR A 161 9.38 4.57 -3.68
CA THR A 161 10.57 4.94 -4.44
C THR A 161 11.16 3.73 -5.17
N HIS A 162 11.90 3.96 -6.26
CA HIS A 162 12.59 2.88 -6.97
C HIS A 162 13.64 2.18 -6.11
N GLU A 163 14.26 2.87 -5.18
CA GLU A 163 15.22 2.27 -4.25
C GLU A 163 14.57 1.15 -3.44
N LEU A 164 13.42 1.41 -2.80
CA LEU A 164 12.67 0.40 -2.08
C LEU A 164 12.16 -0.71 -3.02
N GLY A 165 11.65 -0.36 -4.19
CA GLY A 165 11.19 -1.33 -5.19
C GLY A 165 12.30 -2.30 -5.61
N SER A 166 13.50 -1.80 -5.85
CA SER A 166 14.66 -2.61 -6.19
C SER A 166 15.09 -3.52 -5.04
N TRP A 167 15.02 -3.03 -3.81
CA TRP A 167 15.33 -3.83 -2.64
C TRP A 167 14.34 -4.97 -2.42
N VAL A 168 13.02 -4.74 -2.55
CA VAL A 168 11.97 -5.77 -2.41
C VAL A 168 12.15 -6.89 -3.43
N ASN A 169 12.61 -6.58 -4.65
CA ASN A 169 12.80 -7.57 -5.70
C ASN A 169 14.07 -8.43 -5.52
N LYS A 170 15.01 -8.03 -4.65
CA LYS A 170 16.26 -8.76 -4.38
C LYS A 170 16.21 -9.66 -3.16
N ASN A 171 15.22 -9.49 -2.28
CA ASN A 171 15.04 -10.19 -1.00
C ASN A 171 13.65 -10.84 -0.92
#